data_75fce6499607f46c48b99b7b3dd203fa
#
_entry.id   75fce6499607f46c48b99b7b3dd203fa
#
_cell.length_a   1.000
_cell.length_b   1.000
_cell.length_c   1.000
_cell.angle_alpha   90.00
_cell.angle_beta   90.00
_cell.angle_gamma   90.00
#
_symmetry.space_group_name_H-M   'P 1'
#
loop_
_entity.id
_entity.type
_entity.pdbx_description
1 polymer ?
#
loop_
_entity_poly.entity_id
_entity_poly.type
_entity_poly.pdbx_seq_one_letter_code
_entity_poly.pdbx_strand_id
1 'polypeptide(L)'
;MEWHDGKHRCRWANPKNELYIRYHDEEWGKLVRDDAKLFEMLILECFQAGLSWECILNKREAFRAAFDEFDLDKVCGYDEAKEEALRTAPGIVHNRLKIHAAVTNARIFREIQNEYGSFDAYLIHWTGDAVIHETGKVSSPLSDAVSADLKKRGMKFAGTVIIYSYLQAVGRIESHEDGCFLGYKM
;
A
#
# COMPACT_ATOMS: atom_id res chain seq x y z
N MET A 1 -7.27 23.13 11.11
CA MET A 1 -8.13 22.06 11.63
C MET A 1 -7.69 21.78 13.05
N GLU A 2 -8.55 21.89 14.04
CA GLU A 2 -8.18 21.64 15.44
C GLU A 2 -8.35 20.15 15.77
N TRP A 3 -7.34 19.56 16.36
CA TRP A 3 -7.34 18.20 16.84
C TRP A 3 -7.61 18.21 18.36
N HIS A 4 -8.56 17.40 18.82
CA HIS A 4 -8.97 17.38 20.23
C HIS A 4 -7.85 17.04 21.23
N ASP A 5 -6.79 16.39 20.76
CA ASP A 5 -5.64 15.98 21.55
C ASP A 5 -4.45 16.96 21.47
N GLY A 6 -4.62 18.11 20.81
CA GLY A 6 -3.58 19.13 20.63
C GLY A 6 -2.42 18.74 19.69
N LYS A 7 -2.46 17.58 19.05
CA LYS A 7 -1.46 17.18 18.06
C LYS A 7 -1.78 17.77 16.69
N HIS A 8 -0.80 18.22 15.96
CA HIS A 8 -0.94 18.59 14.56
C HIS A 8 -0.62 17.39 13.67
N ARG A 9 -1.55 17.00 12.80
CA ARG A 9 -1.37 15.90 11.84
C ARG A 9 -1.36 16.42 10.41
N CYS A 10 -0.93 15.59 9.49
CA CYS A 10 -0.99 15.89 8.06
C CYS A 10 -2.43 16.23 7.64
N ARG A 11 -2.57 17.19 6.71
CA ARG A 11 -3.88 17.73 6.27
C ARG A 11 -4.79 16.69 5.64
N TRP A 12 -4.21 15.61 5.10
CA TRP A 12 -4.99 14.52 4.51
C TRP A 12 -5.66 13.61 5.55
N ALA A 13 -5.21 13.59 6.80
CA ALA A 13 -5.82 12.79 7.87
C ALA A 13 -7.18 13.36 8.26
N ASN A 14 -8.23 12.52 8.26
CA ASN A 14 -9.58 12.94 8.59
C ASN A 14 -9.83 12.87 10.11
N PRO A 15 -10.06 14.02 10.81
CA PRO A 15 -10.26 14.04 12.26
C PRO A 15 -11.56 13.37 12.72
N LYS A 16 -12.48 13.07 11.79
CA LYS A 16 -13.75 12.39 12.09
C LYS A 16 -13.69 10.88 11.92
N ASN A 17 -12.54 10.35 11.48
CA ASN A 17 -12.33 8.92 11.24
C ASN A 17 -11.20 8.40 12.13
N GLU A 18 -11.54 7.71 13.22
CA GLU A 18 -10.58 7.16 14.18
C GLU A 18 -9.61 6.16 13.55
N LEU A 19 -10.07 5.35 12.57
CA LEU A 19 -9.20 4.44 11.83
C LEU A 19 -8.15 5.20 11.04
N TYR A 20 -8.54 6.34 10.44
CA TYR A 20 -7.62 7.15 9.65
C TYR A 20 -6.61 7.89 10.53
N ILE A 21 -7.04 8.37 11.72
CA ILE A 21 -6.14 8.94 12.73
C ILE A 21 -5.13 7.89 13.18
N ARG A 22 -5.58 6.70 13.55
CA ARG A 22 -4.71 5.60 13.98
C ARG A 22 -3.73 5.19 12.88
N TYR A 23 -4.20 5.06 11.64
CA TYR A 23 -3.35 4.77 10.49
C TYR A 23 -2.24 5.81 10.33
N HIS A 24 -2.58 7.12 10.39
CA HIS A 24 -1.60 8.20 10.32
C HIS A 24 -0.58 8.13 11.47
N ASP A 25 -1.04 7.93 12.70
CA ASP A 25 -0.19 8.02 13.90
C ASP A 25 0.67 6.77 14.11
N GLU A 26 0.19 5.59 13.68
CA GLU A 26 0.76 4.31 14.09
C GLU A 26 1.31 3.47 12.94
N GLU A 27 0.91 3.72 11.69
CA GLU A 27 1.29 2.87 10.55
C GLU A 27 2.03 3.66 9.45
N TRP A 28 1.42 4.71 8.93
CA TRP A 28 1.93 5.43 7.77
C TRP A 28 3.30 6.05 8.04
N GLY A 29 4.22 5.90 7.07
CA GLY A 29 5.58 6.39 7.19
C GLY A 29 6.51 5.55 8.09
N LYS A 30 6.00 4.48 8.73
CA LYS A 30 6.84 3.56 9.52
C LYS A 30 7.43 2.46 8.65
N LEU A 31 8.74 2.25 8.79
CA LEU A 31 9.46 1.28 7.96
C LEU A 31 8.95 -0.16 8.21
N VAL A 32 8.41 -0.76 7.17
CA VAL A 32 7.93 -2.15 7.14
C VAL A 32 8.95 -3.00 6.39
N ARG A 33 9.36 -4.12 6.99
CA ARG A 33 10.25 -5.13 6.40
C ARG A 33 9.59 -6.50 6.25
N ASP A 34 8.46 -6.71 6.90
CA ASP A 34 7.70 -7.95 6.84
C ASP A 34 6.97 -8.07 5.50
N ASP A 35 7.30 -9.12 4.74
CA ASP A 35 6.78 -9.34 3.39
C ASP A 35 5.26 -9.55 3.37
N ALA A 36 4.66 -10.14 4.41
CA ALA A 36 3.22 -10.31 4.47
C ALA A 36 2.51 -8.96 4.57
N LYS A 37 3.07 -8.05 5.39
CA LYS A 37 2.57 -6.67 5.51
C LYS A 37 2.83 -5.86 4.24
N LEU A 38 3.99 -6.02 3.62
CA LEU A 38 4.32 -5.39 2.34
C LEU A 38 3.35 -5.83 1.24
N PHE A 39 2.98 -7.12 1.21
CA PHE A 39 2.01 -7.65 0.27
C PHE A 39 0.60 -7.10 0.51
N GLU A 40 0.10 -7.15 1.76
CA GLU A 40 -1.19 -6.54 2.12
C GLU A 40 -1.28 -5.10 1.62
N MET A 41 -0.28 -4.28 1.97
CA MET A 41 -0.28 -2.87 1.61
C MET A 41 -0.22 -2.65 0.10
N LEU A 42 0.58 -3.43 -0.64
CA LEU A 42 0.66 -3.32 -2.09
C LEU A 42 -0.70 -3.59 -2.77
N ILE A 43 -1.39 -4.65 -2.34
CA ILE A 43 -2.70 -4.99 -2.89
C ILE A 43 -3.73 -3.91 -2.56
N LEU A 44 -3.77 -3.41 -1.32
CA LEU A 44 -4.70 -2.35 -0.91
C LEU A 44 -4.45 -1.05 -1.69
N GLU A 45 -3.20 -0.66 -1.91
CA GLU A 45 -2.85 0.51 -2.73
C GLU A 45 -3.25 0.32 -4.20
N CYS A 46 -3.08 -0.87 -4.77
CA CYS A 46 -3.60 -1.17 -6.11
C CYS A 46 -5.13 -1.05 -6.18
N PHE A 47 -5.85 -1.44 -5.12
CA PHE A 47 -7.30 -1.24 -5.03
C PHE A 47 -7.69 0.22 -4.85
N GLN A 48 -6.81 1.06 -4.31
CA GLN A 48 -7.05 2.50 -4.17
C GLN A 48 -7.14 3.24 -5.51
N ALA A 49 -6.53 2.73 -6.58
CA ALA A 49 -6.53 3.40 -7.88
C ALA A 49 -7.93 3.93 -8.27
N GLY A 50 -8.09 5.27 -8.37
CA GLY A 50 -9.36 5.95 -8.63
C GLY A 50 -10.34 6.04 -7.45
N LEU A 51 -9.89 5.71 -6.22
CA LEU A 51 -10.64 5.84 -4.97
C LEU A 51 -9.82 6.64 -3.94
N SER A 52 -10.43 7.01 -2.81
CA SER A 52 -9.68 7.56 -1.69
C SER A 52 -9.06 6.44 -0.83
N TRP A 53 -7.90 6.74 -0.22
CA TRP A 53 -7.29 5.81 0.75
C TRP A 53 -8.24 5.52 1.93
N GLU A 54 -8.94 6.53 2.43
CA GLU A 54 -9.93 6.37 3.48
C GLU A 54 -11.01 5.33 3.13
N CYS A 55 -11.45 5.30 1.87
CA CYS A 55 -12.40 4.29 1.38
C CYS A 55 -11.82 2.87 1.51
N ILE A 56 -10.55 2.68 1.15
CA ILE A 56 -9.86 1.39 1.23
C ILE A 56 -9.59 1.02 2.70
N LEU A 57 -9.11 1.97 3.49
CA LEU A 57 -8.82 1.74 4.91
C LEU A 57 -10.06 1.30 5.70
N ASN A 58 -11.21 1.94 5.45
CA ASN A 58 -12.47 1.55 6.09
C ASN A 58 -12.97 0.16 5.66
N LYS A 59 -12.44 -0.39 4.57
CA LYS A 59 -12.77 -1.72 4.04
C LYS A 59 -11.69 -2.78 4.36
N ARG A 60 -10.62 -2.39 5.02
CA ARG A 60 -9.41 -3.23 5.19
C ARG A 60 -9.71 -4.56 5.86
N GLU A 61 -10.52 -4.58 6.92
CA GLU A 61 -10.91 -5.83 7.60
C GLU A 61 -11.75 -6.75 6.69
N ALA A 62 -12.64 -6.16 5.87
CA ALA A 62 -13.39 -6.93 4.89
C ALA A 62 -12.48 -7.49 3.79
N PHE A 63 -11.45 -6.73 3.37
CA PHE A 63 -10.44 -7.21 2.44
C PHE A 63 -9.63 -8.36 3.06
N ARG A 64 -9.18 -8.26 4.31
CA ARG A 64 -8.48 -9.33 5.01
C ARG A 64 -9.30 -10.61 5.02
N ALA A 65 -10.55 -10.54 5.48
CA ALA A 65 -11.45 -11.69 5.52
C ALA A 65 -11.69 -12.31 4.12
N ALA A 66 -11.85 -11.48 3.08
CA ALA A 66 -12.13 -11.94 1.71
C ALA A 66 -10.89 -12.55 1.03
N PHE A 67 -9.70 -12.01 1.29
CA PHE A 67 -8.43 -12.40 0.69
C PHE A 67 -7.59 -13.34 1.59
N ASP A 68 -8.24 -14.10 2.48
CA ASP A 68 -7.59 -15.10 3.34
C ASP A 68 -6.42 -14.49 4.15
N GLU A 69 -6.64 -13.33 4.80
CA GLU A 69 -5.66 -12.53 5.57
C GLU A 69 -4.44 -12.09 4.75
N PHE A 70 -4.59 -11.98 3.44
CA PHE A 70 -3.51 -11.73 2.49
C PHE A 70 -2.38 -12.77 2.56
N ASP A 71 -2.74 -14.02 2.87
CA ASP A 71 -1.82 -15.14 2.74
C ASP A 71 -1.39 -15.27 1.28
N LEU A 72 -0.12 -14.97 1.01
CA LEU A 72 0.40 -14.91 -0.36
C LEU A 72 0.27 -16.23 -1.11
N ASP A 73 0.47 -17.38 -0.40
CA ASP A 73 0.36 -18.70 -1.03
C ASP A 73 -1.08 -18.97 -1.48
N LYS A 74 -2.05 -18.65 -0.63
CA LYS A 74 -3.45 -18.79 -0.98
C LYS A 74 -3.85 -17.88 -2.12
N VAL A 75 -3.48 -16.59 -2.06
CA VAL A 75 -3.84 -15.61 -3.11
C VAL A 75 -3.20 -15.99 -4.46
N CYS A 76 -1.96 -16.47 -4.48
CA CYS A 76 -1.33 -16.99 -5.70
C CYS A 76 -2.10 -18.17 -6.32
N GLY A 77 -2.75 -18.98 -5.49
CA GLY A 77 -3.52 -20.16 -5.89
C GLY A 77 -4.97 -19.87 -6.28
N TYR A 78 -5.46 -18.65 -6.18
CA TYR A 78 -6.86 -18.34 -6.53
C TYR A 78 -7.16 -18.67 -7.99
N ASP A 79 -8.27 -19.36 -8.18
CA ASP A 79 -8.86 -19.72 -9.46
C ASP A 79 -10.02 -18.78 -9.85
N GLU A 80 -10.60 -19.01 -11.00
CA GLU A 80 -11.73 -18.22 -11.50
C GLU A 80 -12.96 -18.28 -10.57
N ALA A 81 -13.19 -19.42 -9.91
CA ALA A 81 -14.31 -19.57 -8.97
C ALA A 81 -14.10 -18.70 -7.72
N LYS A 82 -12.87 -18.63 -7.18
CA LYS A 82 -12.55 -17.74 -6.06
C LYS A 82 -12.61 -16.27 -6.48
N GLU A 83 -12.10 -15.91 -7.67
CA GLU A 83 -12.22 -14.54 -8.19
C GLU A 83 -13.68 -14.10 -8.35
N GLU A 84 -14.56 -15.00 -8.82
CA GLU A 84 -16.00 -14.72 -8.93
C GLU A 84 -16.66 -14.58 -7.55
N ALA A 85 -16.29 -15.40 -6.57
CA ALA A 85 -16.76 -15.26 -5.20
C ALA A 85 -16.36 -13.90 -4.59
N LEU A 86 -15.14 -13.42 -4.87
CA LEU A 86 -14.68 -12.10 -4.43
C LEU A 86 -15.51 -10.96 -5.05
N ARG A 87 -16.08 -11.11 -6.23
CA ARG A 87 -16.95 -10.10 -6.86
C ARG A 87 -18.24 -9.85 -6.09
N THR A 88 -18.63 -10.77 -5.24
CA THR A 88 -19.85 -10.67 -4.41
C THR A 88 -19.54 -10.63 -2.91
N ALA A 89 -18.25 -10.69 -2.53
CA ALA A 89 -17.81 -10.65 -1.14
C ALA A 89 -18.22 -9.33 -0.47
N PRO A 90 -18.87 -9.35 0.70
CA PRO A 90 -19.34 -8.13 1.33
C PRO A 90 -18.18 -7.22 1.77
N GLY A 91 -18.37 -5.92 1.63
CA GLY A 91 -17.49 -4.90 2.19
C GLY A 91 -16.23 -4.56 1.40
N ILE A 92 -15.85 -5.31 0.37
CA ILE A 92 -14.70 -4.99 -0.49
C ILE A 92 -15.11 -4.15 -1.71
N VAL A 93 -14.14 -3.78 -2.55
CA VAL A 93 -14.39 -3.13 -3.85
C VAL A 93 -14.66 -4.18 -4.92
N HIS A 94 -15.88 -4.20 -5.44
CA HIS A 94 -16.35 -5.18 -6.44
C HIS A 94 -15.94 -4.79 -7.87
N ASN A 95 -14.63 -4.72 -8.12
CA ASN A 95 -14.10 -4.44 -9.46
C ASN A 95 -13.37 -5.66 -10.00
N ARG A 96 -13.95 -6.30 -11.04
CA ARG A 96 -13.42 -7.52 -11.65
C ARG A 96 -11.95 -7.41 -12.05
N LEU A 97 -11.57 -6.28 -12.66
CA LEU A 97 -10.20 -6.09 -13.13
C LEU A 97 -9.21 -5.96 -11.96
N LYS A 98 -9.61 -5.30 -10.86
CA LYS A 98 -8.77 -5.17 -9.66
C LYS A 98 -8.64 -6.49 -8.90
N ILE A 99 -9.71 -7.29 -8.83
CA ILE A 99 -9.67 -8.62 -8.21
C ILE A 99 -8.72 -9.53 -8.99
N HIS A 100 -8.87 -9.61 -10.31
CA HIS A 100 -7.96 -10.38 -11.17
C HIS A 100 -6.51 -9.86 -11.09
N ALA A 101 -6.34 -8.55 -11.03
CA ALA A 101 -5.03 -7.93 -10.86
C ALA A 101 -4.38 -8.30 -9.52
N ALA A 102 -5.15 -8.40 -8.43
CA ALA A 102 -4.60 -8.82 -7.13
C ALA A 102 -3.97 -10.20 -7.19
N VAL A 103 -4.60 -11.15 -7.88
CA VAL A 103 -4.06 -12.51 -8.08
C VAL A 103 -2.80 -12.49 -8.97
N THR A 104 -2.84 -11.73 -10.06
CA THR A 104 -1.67 -11.55 -10.94
C THR A 104 -0.51 -10.91 -10.18
N ASN A 105 -0.79 -9.86 -9.41
CA ASN A 105 0.22 -9.14 -8.62
C ASN A 105 0.81 -10.01 -7.51
N ALA A 106 0.00 -10.91 -6.91
CA ALA A 106 0.49 -11.88 -5.92
C ALA A 106 1.53 -12.82 -6.52
N ARG A 107 1.28 -13.36 -7.71
CA ARG A 107 2.23 -14.24 -8.41
C ARG A 107 3.53 -13.52 -8.73
N ILE A 108 3.45 -12.27 -9.19
CA ILE A 108 4.63 -11.44 -9.48
C ILE A 108 5.38 -11.08 -8.19
N PHE A 109 4.66 -10.80 -7.10
CA PHE A 109 5.28 -10.60 -5.79
C PHE A 109 6.10 -11.81 -5.36
N ARG A 110 5.56 -13.02 -5.54
CA ARG A 110 6.26 -14.28 -5.28
C ARG A 110 7.48 -14.46 -6.19
N GLU A 111 7.40 -14.12 -7.46
CA GLU A 111 8.54 -14.16 -8.39
C GLU A 111 9.65 -13.22 -7.94
N ILE A 112 9.31 -12.02 -7.47
CA ILE A 112 10.25 -11.05 -6.91
C ILE A 112 10.90 -11.59 -5.63
N GLN A 113 10.13 -12.22 -4.72
CA GLN A 113 10.70 -12.88 -3.55
C GLN A 113 11.72 -13.96 -3.92
N ASN A 114 11.42 -14.76 -4.95
CA ASN A 114 12.34 -15.82 -5.42
C ASN A 114 13.62 -15.23 -6.03
N GLU A 115 13.54 -14.08 -6.71
CA GLU A 115 14.67 -13.42 -7.36
C GLU A 115 15.56 -12.67 -6.35
N TYR A 116 14.98 -11.95 -5.39
CA TYR A 116 15.70 -11.07 -4.46
C TYR A 116 15.86 -11.65 -3.05
N GLY A 117 15.23 -12.79 -2.75
CA GLY A 117 15.19 -13.40 -1.42
C GLY A 117 14.02 -12.90 -0.55
N SER A 118 13.55 -11.66 -0.75
CA SER A 118 12.35 -11.09 -0.15
C SER A 118 11.87 -9.89 -0.97
N PHE A 119 10.63 -9.46 -0.75
CA PHE A 119 10.15 -8.21 -1.34
C PHE A 119 10.77 -6.98 -0.66
N ASP A 120 11.09 -7.07 0.63
CA ASP A 120 11.90 -6.07 1.34
C ASP A 120 13.25 -5.85 0.64
N ALA A 121 13.96 -6.92 0.30
CA ALA A 121 15.24 -6.84 -0.42
C ALA A 121 15.10 -6.20 -1.82
N TYR A 122 14.01 -6.49 -2.53
CA TYR A 122 13.68 -5.80 -3.78
C TYR A 122 13.47 -4.30 -3.57
N LEU A 123 12.74 -3.89 -2.52
CA LEU A 123 12.57 -2.47 -2.22
C LEU A 123 13.92 -1.82 -1.87
N ILE A 124 14.77 -2.48 -1.07
CA ILE A 124 16.12 -2.01 -0.73
C ILE A 124 16.98 -1.81 -1.98
N HIS A 125 16.87 -2.70 -2.96
CA HIS A 125 17.58 -2.55 -4.26
C HIS A 125 17.29 -1.19 -4.92
N TRP A 126 16.05 -0.68 -4.80
CA TRP A 126 15.64 0.59 -5.37
C TRP A 126 15.89 1.79 -4.46
N THR A 127 15.63 1.65 -3.16
CA THR A 127 15.63 2.77 -2.20
C THR A 127 16.97 2.93 -1.47
N GLY A 128 17.84 1.93 -1.52
CA GLY A 128 18.86 1.73 -0.50
C GLY A 128 18.21 1.30 0.82
N ASP A 129 19.01 1.16 1.88
CA ASP A 129 18.51 0.78 3.22
C ASP A 129 18.14 2.01 4.09
N ALA A 130 18.19 3.21 3.52
CA ALA A 130 17.85 4.45 4.20
C ALA A 130 16.40 4.88 3.89
N VAL A 131 15.76 5.55 4.84
CA VAL A 131 14.48 6.22 4.62
C VAL A 131 14.72 7.52 3.85
N ILE A 132 13.95 7.73 2.78
CA ILE A 132 14.03 8.94 1.95
C ILE A 132 13.06 9.97 2.52
N HIS A 133 13.53 11.16 2.82
CA HIS A 133 12.69 12.26 3.31
C HIS A 133 12.32 13.20 2.16
N GLU A 134 11.03 13.22 1.82
CA GLU A 134 10.48 14.16 0.84
C GLU A 134 9.00 14.41 1.08
N THR A 135 8.55 15.65 0.94
CA THR A 135 7.16 16.07 1.16
C THR A 135 6.56 16.76 -0.05
N GLY A 136 5.23 16.86 -0.10
CA GLY A 136 4.52 17.66 -1.11
C GLY A 136 4.54 17.06 -2.52
N LYS A 137 4.94 15.81 -2.69
CA LYS A 137 4.97 15.11 -3.98
C LYS A 137 3.88 14.03 -4.07
N VAL A 138 3.54 13.67 -5.30
CA VAL A 138 2.64 12.55 -5.63
C VAL A 138 3.34 11.47 -6.47
N SER A 139 4.57 11.75 -6.90
CA SER A 139 5.45 10.83 -7.62
C SER A 139 6.90 11.33 -7.53
N SER A 140 7.85 10.48 -7.83
CA SER A 140 9.28 10.81 -7.88
C SER A 140 9.99 9.93 -8.92
N PRO A 141 11.23 10.26 -9.34
CA PRO A 141 12.01 9.37 -10.20
C PRO A 141 12.15 7.95 -9.66
N LEU A 142 12.18 7.79 -8.32
CA LEU A 142 12.18 6.50 -7.67
C LEU A 142 10.87 5.73 -7.93
N SER A 143 9.71 6.34 -7.65
CA SER A 143 8.42 5.70 -7.90
C SER A 143 8.18 5.41 -9.38
N ASP A 144 8.73 6.25 -10.27
CA ASP A 144 8.70 6.02 -11.72
C ASP A 144 9.48 4.75 -12.09
N ALA A 145 10.69 4.60 -11.56
CA ALA A 145 11.54 3.45 -11.83
C ALA A 145 10.94 2.14 -11.28
N VAL A 146 10.50 2.13 -10.02
CA VAL A 146 9.84 0.97 -9.39
C VAL A 146 8.55 0.62 -10.14
N SER A 147 7.72 1.60 -10.46
CA SER A 147 6.49 1.40 -11.25
C SER A 147 6.79 0.80 -12.62
N ALA A 148 7.83 1.27 -13.30
CA ALA A 148 8.22 0.76 -14.61
C ALA A 148 8.67 -0.72 -14.54
N ASP A 149 9.47 -1.09 -13.55
CA ASP A 149 9.89 -2.48 -13.34
C ASP A 149 8.71 -3.39 -12.99
N LEU A 150 7.87 -3.00 -12.03
CA LEU A 150 6.68 -3.78 -11.65
C LEU A 150 5.73 -3.99 -12.83
N LYS A 151 5.50 -2.96 -13.64
CA LYS A 151 4.70 -3.07 -14.87
C LYS A 151 5.34 -3.96 -15.92
N LYS A 152 6.67 -3.87 -16.10
CA LYS A 152 7.43 -4.74 -17.01
C LYS A 152 7.29 -6.22 -16.60
N ARG A 153 7.23 -6.52 -15.30
CA ARG A 153 6.94 -7.84 -14.76
C ARG A 153 5.48 -8.26 -14.94
N GLY A 154 4.59 -7.35 -15.28
CA GLY A 154 3.18 -7.60 -15.56
C GLY A 154 2.21 -7.11 -14.50
N MET A 155 2.68 -6.50 -13.40
CA MET A 155 1.78 -5.95 -12.37
C MET A 155 0.80 -4.94 -12.94
N LYS A 156 -0.42 -4.97 -12.42
CA LYS A 156 -1.52 -4.09 -12.79
C LYS A 156 -1.84 -3.11 -11.66
N PHE A 157 -2.38 -1.97 -12.02
CA PHE A 157 -2.69 -0.88 -11.08
C PHE A 157 -1.48 -0.39 -10.27
N ALA A 158 -0.25 -0.68 -10.73
CA ALA A 158 1.00 -0.27 -10.13
C ALA A 158 1.58 0.98 -10.84
N GLY A 159 0.75 2.01 -11.04
CA GLY A 159 1.17 3.31 -11.60
C GLY A 159 2.06 4.07 -10.63
N THR A 160 2.87 5.02 -11.14
CA THR A 160 3.84 5.75 -10.32
C THR A 160 3.24 6.42 -9.09
N VAL A 161 2.02 6.99 -9.20
CA VAL A 161 1.32 7.61 -8.07
C VAL A 161 0.95 6.57 -7.00
N ILE A 162 0.47 5.40 -7.42
CA ILE A 162 0.15 4.29 -6.50
C ILE A 162 1.42 3.76 -5.83
N ILE A 163 2.49 3.59 -6.60
CA ILE A 163 3.78 3.12 -6.06
C ILE A 163 4.39 4.17 -5.13
N TYR A 164 4.25 5.47 -5.43
CA TYR A 164 4.68 6.54 -4.53
C TYR A 164 3.93 6.46 -3.19
N SER A 165 2.60 6.37 -3.22
CA SER A 165 1.77 6.18 -2.03
C SER A 165 2.14 4.91 -1.25
N TYR A 166 2.38 3.81 -1.97
CA TYR A 166 2.86 2.57 -1.37
C TYR A 166 4.20 2.74 -0.64
N LEU A 167 5.19 3.38 -1.27
CA LEU A 167 6.50 3.63 -0.65
C LEU A 167 6.40 4.52 0.60
N GLN A 168 5.46 5.49 0.61
CA GLN A 168 5.14 6.27 1.79
C GLN A 168 4.47 5.41 2.87
N ALA A 169 3.46 4.63 2.51
CA ALA A 169 2.71 3.79 3.44
C ALA A 169 3.58 2.77 4.18
N VAL A 170 4.60 2.22 3.49
CA VAL A 170 5.53 1.24 4.05
C VAL A 170 6.84 1.86 4.59
N GLY A 171 6.91 3.18 4.67
CA GLY A 171 7.99 3.93 5.31
C GLY A 171 9.33 3.92 4.56
N ARG A 172 9.34 3.64 3.25
CA ARG A 172 10.53 3.87 2.40
C ARG A 172 10.71 5.35 2.08
N ILE A 173 9.60 6.06 2.00
CA ILE A 173 9.55 7.51 1.88
C ILE A 173 8.82 8.05 3.10
N GLU A 174 9.50 8.83 3.91
CA GLU A 174 8.91 9.59 5.00
C GLU A 174 8.44 10.94 4.43
N SER A 175 7.13 11.22 4.55
CA SER A 175 6.47 12.36 3.92
C SER A 175 5.51 13.11 4.85
N HIS A 176 5.67 13.00 6.17
CA HIS A 176 4.85 13.81 7.06
C HIS A 176 5.05 15.30 6.76
N GLU A 177 3.94 16.02 6.69
CA GLU A 177 3.94 17.45 6.36
C GLU A 177 4.65 18.27 7.44
N ASP A 178 5.20 19.41 7.02
CA ASP A 178 5.79 20.39 7.95
C ASP A 178 4.74 20.78 9.01
N GLY A 179 5.12 20.72 10.27
CA GLY A 179 4.22 20.97 11.40
C GLY A 179 3.43 19.75 11.88
N CYS A 180 3.46 18.61 11.19
CA CYS A 180 2.96 17.36 11.74
C CYS A 180 3.79 16.93 12.95
N PHE A 181 3.13 16.41 14.00
CA PHE A 181 3.86 15.99 15.22
C PHE A 181 4.82 14.81 14.98
N LEU A 182 4.63 14.09 13.88
CA LEU A 182 5.50 12.99 13.40
C LEU A 182 6.49 13.47 12.33
N GLY A 183 6.35 14.72 11.85
CA GLY A 183 7.20 15.26 10.79
C GLY A 183 8.68 15.27 11.17
N TYR A 184 9.53 15.06 10.17
CA TYR A 184 10.96 15.08 10.33
C TYR A 184 11.41 16.49 10.80
N LYS A 185 12.05 16.54 11.96
CA LYS A 185 12.67 17.79 12.46
C LYS A 185 14.12 17.80 11.99
N MET A 186 14.41 18.71 11.06
CA MET A 186 15.80 19.03 10.68
C MET A 186 16.54 19.64 11.87
#